data_e419058290bbb5d92df88576349671d6
#
_entry.id   e419058290bbb5d92df88576349671d6
#
_cell.length_a   1.000
_cell.length_b   1.000
_cell.length_c   1.000
_cell.angle_alpha   90.00
_cell.angle_beta   90.00
_cell.angle_gamma   90.00
#
_symmetry.space_group_name_H-M   'P 1'
#
loop_
_entity.id
_entity.type
_entity.pdbx_description
1 polymer ?
#
loop_
_entity_poly.entity_id
_entity_poly.type
_entity_poly.pdbx_seq_one_letter_code
_entity_poly.pdbx_strand_id
1 'polypeptide(L)'
;KNDIFLAFKEAVSNSLEAIKSKKKLQPNYERASIVISVYAKSDTANEESFDYMIIKDNGIGLETKGFQRFCQYMNSSKGYNNKGTGRFFLLKSFKKAKYESSYLDEDGKYYDVYFDFSIENRANDLFINIISEGESSKTDSETSLMLLPFDCDKESIRRYNPFLNIDAVK
;
A
#
# COMPACT_ATOMS: atom_id res chain seq x y z
N LYS A 1 0.45 -22.25 -0.71
CA LYS A 1 -0.33 -21.46 0.29
C LYS A 1 -0.28 -20.02 -0.13
N ASN A 2 -1.46 -19.39 -0.26
CA ASN A 2 -1.58 -18.06 -0.87
C ASN A 2 -1.04 -16.99 0.08
N ASP A 3 0.20 -16.53 -0.16
CA ASP A 3 0.82 -15.40 0.53
C ASP A 3 0.07 -14.06 0.24
N ILE A 4 -0.87 -14.09 -0.72
CA ILE A 4 -1.66 -12.93 -1.15
C ILE A 4 -2.48 -12.32 -0.01
N PHE A 5 -3.05 -13.16 0.87
CA PHE A 5 -3.77 -12.68 2.05
C PHE A 5 -2.85 -12.13 3.12
N LEU A 6 -1.61 -12.59 3.19
CA LEU A 6 -0.60 -12.00 4.09
C LEU A 6 -0.22 -10.61 3.62
N ALA A 7 -0.04 -10.41 2.32
CA ALA A 7 0.21 -9.10 1.74
C ALA A 7 -0.96 -8.14 1.98
N PHE A 8 -2.19 -8.60 1.75
CA PHE A 8 -3.41 -7.84 2.03
C PHE A 8 -3.52 -7.47 3.52
N LYS A 9 -3.34 -8.44 4.41
CA LYS A 9 -3.37 -8.21 5.87
C LYS A 9 -2.32 -7.18 6.30
N GLU A 10 -1.12 -7.25 5.75
CA GLU A 10 -0.06 -6.29 6.04
C GLU A 10 -0.45 -4.88 5.60
N ALA A 11 -0.99 -4.73 4.37
CA ALA A 11 -1.43 -3.45 3.87
C ALA A 11 -2.51 -2.82 4.77
N VAL A 12 -3.53 -3.60 5.14
CA VAL A 12 -4.60 -3.14 6.05
C VAL A 12 -4.06 -2.82 7.44
N SER A 13 -3.11 -3.61 7.95
CA SER A 13 -2.49 -3.35 9.25
C SER A 13 -1.72 -2.04 9.26
N ASN A 14 -1.01 -1.73 8.17
CA ASN A 14 -0.28 -0.46 8.02
C ASN A 14 -1.25 0.73 7.99
N SER A 15 -2.38 0.62 7.30
CA SER A 15 -3.45 1.62 7.29
C SER A 15 -4.03 1.84 8.70
N LEU A 16 -4.27 0.76 9.44
CA LEU A 16 -4.73 0.85 10.84
C LEU A 16 -3.71 1.54 11.75
N GLU A 17 -2.42 1.26 11.56
CA GLU A 17 -1.35 1.91 12.33
C GLU A 17 -1.25 3.41 11.99
N ALA A 18 -1.40 3.79 10.71
CA ALA A 18 -1.42 5.18 10.26
C ALA A 18 -2.59 5.96 10.90
N ILE A 19 -3.79 5.37 10.95
CA ILE A 19 -4.96 5.95 11.61
C ILE A 19 -4.74 6.08 13.13
N LYS A 20 -4.21 5.05 13.78
CA LYS A 20 -3.88 5.11 15.21
C LYS A 20 -2.87 6.20 15.53
N SER A 21 -1.88 6.40 14.66
CA SER A 21 -0.88 7.46 14.80
C SER A 21 -1.52 8.84 14.66
N LYS A 22 -2.40 9.04 13.67
CA LYS A 22 -3.14 10.30 13.50
C LYS A 22 -4.03 10.60 14.71
N LYS A 23 -4.74 9.61 15.26
CA LYS A 23 -5.56 9.78 16.46
C LYS A 23 -4.75 10.18 17.70
N LYS A 24 -3.49 9.74 17.82
CA LYS A 24 -2.62 10.16 18.92
C LYS A 24 -2.24 11.64 18.82
N LEU A 25 -2.03 12.14 17.59
CA LEU A 25 -1.69 13.55 17.35
C LEU A 25 -2.92 14.45 17.36
N GLN A 26 -4.07 13.92 16.96
CA GLN A 26 -5.35 14.62 16.87
C GLN A 26 -6.42 13.82 17.62
N PRO A 27 -6.52 13.96 18.97
CA PRO A 27 -7.43 13.15 19.78
C PRO A 27 -8.91 13.26 19.37
N ASN A 28 -9.31 14.40 18.80
CA ASN A 28 -10.67 14.66 18.33
C ASN A 28 -10.91 14.17 16.89
N TYR A 29 -9.98 13.43 16.30
CA TYR A 29 -10.14 12.87 14.97
C TYR A 29 -11.11 11.68 14.97
N GLU A 30 -12.35 11.94 14.53
CA GLU A 30 -13.46 10.96 14.60
C GLU A 30 -13.70 10.22 13.28
N ARG A 31 -13.25 10.78 12.13
CA ARG A 31 -13.59 10.27 10.79
C ARG A 31 -12.56 9.25 10.25
N ALA A 32 -12.09 8.37 11.10
CA ALA A 32 -11.17 7.33 10.67
C ALA A 32 -11.83 6.38 9.65
N SER A 33 -11.21 6.17 8.51
CA SER A 33 -11.72 5.28 7.47
C SER A 33 -10.60 4.52 6.76
N ILE A 34 -10.92 3.28 6.37
CA ILE A 34 -10.16 2.50 5.40
C ILE A 34 -11.16 2.05 4.35
N VAL A 35 -10.91 2.42 3.10
CA VAL A 35 -11.73 2.01 1.95
C VAL A 35 -10.93 1.04 1.11
N ILE A 36 -11.50 -0.13 0.82
CA ILE A 36 -10.92 -1.16 -0.03
C ILE A 36 -11.78 -1.27 -1.27
N SER A 37 -11.20 -1.01 -2.42
CA SER A 37 -11.86 -1.10 -3.73
C SER A 37 -11.15 -2.17 -4.56
N VAL A 38 -11.91 -3.15 -5.03
CA VAL A 38 -11.41 -4.21 -5.90
C VAL A 38 -11.98 -3.99 -7.29
N TYR A 39 -11.10 -4.01 -8.27
CA TYR A 39 -11.45 -3.81 -9.67
C TYR A 39 -11.26 -5.10 -10.43
N ALA A 40 -12.29 -5.43 -11.22
CA ALA A 40 -12.29 -6.57 -12.13
C ALA A 40 -12.18 -6.09 -13.57
N LYS A 41 -11.61 -6.93 -14.41
CA LYS A 41 -11.67 -6.80 -15.87
C LYS A 41 -12.37 -8.02 -16.45
N SER A 42 -13.14 -7.79 -17.52
CA SER A 42 -13.76 -8.86 -18.29
C SER A 42 -12.90 -9.19 -19.51
N ASP A 43 -12.75 -10.45 -19.81
CA ASP A 43 -12.12 -10.91 -21.05
C ASP A 43 -13.15 -11.02 -22.20
N THR A 44 -12.68 -11.46 -23.37
CA THR A 44 -13.53 -11.68 -24.57
C THR A 44 -14.60 -12.75 -24.38
N ALA A 45 -14.48 -13.60 -23.35
CA ALA A 45 -15.46 -14.62 -22.99
C ALA A 45 -16.42 -14.14 -21.88
N ASN A 46 -16.38 -12.85 -21.50
CA ASN A 46 -17.09 -12.25 -20.36
C ASN A 46 -16.76 -12.92 -19.00
N GLU A 47 -15.60 -13.55 -18.88
CA GLU A 47 -15.12 -14.04 -17.59
C GLU A 47 -14.47 -12.89 -16.82
N GLU A 48 -14.96 -12.64 -15.61
CA GLU A 48 -14.37 -11.64 -14.73
C GLU A 48 -13.07 -12.16 -14.10
N SER A 49 -12.06 -11.32 -14.09
CA SER A 49 -10.79 -11.57 -13.42
C SER A 49 -10.34 -10.34 -12.64
N PHE A 50 -9.56 -10.56 -11.59
CA PHE A 50 -8.97 -9.49 -10.81
C PHE A 50 -8.09 -8.60 -11.70
N ASP A 51 -8.28 -7.27 -11.63
CA ASP A 51 -7.46 -6.30 -12.34
C ASP A 51 -6.48 -5.61 -11.38
N TYR A 52 -6.98 -4.90 -10.39
CA TYR A 52 -6.18 -4.31 -9.32
C TYR A 52 -7.04 -4.07 -8.07
N MET A 53 -6.38 -3.72 -6.97
CA MET A 53 -7.02 -3.33 -5.72
C MET A 53 -6.46 -1.99 -5.25
N ILE A 54 -7.31 -1.15 -4.69
CA ILE A 54 -6.91 0.07 -3.99
C ILE A 54 -7.30 -0.06 -2.51
N ILE A 55 -6.34 0.22 -1.63
CA ILE A 55 -6.57 0.37 -0.19
C ILE A 55 -6.25 1.82 0.13
N LYS A 56 -7.27 2.58 0.52
CA LYS A 56 -7.14 4.00 0.86
C LYS A 56 -7.47 4.20 2.33
N ASP A 57 -6.58 4.89 3.05
CA ASP A 57 -6.81 5.31 4.43
C ASP A 57 -6.64 6.83 4.57
N ASN A 58 -7.29 7.39 5.58
CA ASN A 58 -7.13 8.78 5.97
C ASN A 58 -6.31 8.92 7.26
N GLY A 59 -5.30 8.08 7.42
CA GLY A 59 -4.34 8.11 8.51
C GLY A 59 -3.36 9.29 8.43
N ILE A 60 -2.22 9.17 9.11
CA ILE A 60 -1.19 10.22 9.19
C ILE A 60 -0.45 10.46 7.86
N GLY A 61 -0.58 9.55 6.90
CA GLY A 61 0.22 9.54 5.68
C GLY A 61 1.62 8.95 5.90
N LEU A 62 2.43 8.98 4.85
CA LEU A 62 3.83 8.57 4.88
C LEU A 62 4.73 9.79 5.14
N GLU A 63 4.66 10.31 6.35
CA GLU A 63 5.53 11.39 6.80
C GLU A 63 7.02 11.08 6.55
N THR A 64 7.88 12.10 6.49
CA THR A 64 9.31 11.95 6.19
C THR A 64 9.98 10.86 7.03
N LYS A 65 9.74 10.80 8.35
CA LYS A 65 10.27 9.74 9.22
C LYS A 65 9.66 8.38 8.93
N GLY A 66 8.38 8.35 8.56
CA GLY A 66 7.66 7.14 8.15
C GLY A 66 8.23 6.58 6.84
N PHE A 67 8.47 7.45 5.86
CA PHE A 67 9.06 7.09 4.59
C PHE A 67 10.52 6.65 4.74
N GLN A 68 11.32 7.34 5.55
CA GLN A 68 12.68 6.91 5.89
C GLN A 68 12.68 5.52 6.54
N ARG A 69 11.78 5.25 7.49
CA ARG A 69 11.60 3.91 8.07
C ARG A 69 11.18 2.90 7.01
N PHE A 70 10.30 3.30 6.09
CA PHE A 70 9.94 2.47 4.94
C PHE A 70 11.18 2.14 4.11
N CYS A 71 12.10 3.03 3.87
CA CYS A 71 13.36 2.78 3.17
C CYS A 71 14.36 1.96 3.99
N GLN A 72 14.51 2.23 5.29
CA GLN A 72 15.53 1.63 6.16
C GLN A 72 15.31 0.13 6.45
N TYR A 73 14.07 -0.35 6.48
CA TYR A 73 13.79 -1.76 6.73
C TYR A 73 14.28 -2.70 5.64
N MET A 74 14.66 -2.17 4.48
CA MET A 74 15.27 -2.95 3.42
C MET A 74 16.79 -3.06 3.58
N ASN A 75 17.39 -2.33 4.51
CA ASN A 75 18.80 -2.47 4.86
C ASN A 75 18.97 -3.66 5.80
N SER A 76 19.48 -4.77 5.27
CA SER A 76 19.70 -6.06 5.92
C SER A 76 20.70 -6.06 7.09
N SER A 77 21.16 -4.90 7.55
CA SER A 77 22.20 -4.76 8.57
C SER A 77 21.71 -4.84 10.02
N LYS A 78 20.41 -4.97 10.27
CA LYS A 78 19.87 -5.16 11.64
C LYS A 78 19.10 -6.45 11.73
N GLY A 79 19.64 -7.37 12.53
CA GLY A 79 19.21 -8.74 12.75
C GLY A 79 17.70 -8.95 12.90
N TYR A 80 17.32 -10.17 12.68
CA TYR A 80 16.00 -10.81 12.71
C TYR A 80 15.10 -10.39 13.88
N ASN A 81 14.55 -9.19 13.87
CA ASN A 81 13.41 -8.84 14.68
C ASN A 81 12.25 -8.41 13.78
N ASN A 82 11.21 -9.22 13.78
CA ASN A 82 10.00 -9.34 12.98
C ASN A 82 9.18 -8.07 12.61
N LYS A 83 9.75 -6.88 12.56
CA LYS A 83 9.09 -5.65 12.12
C LYS A 83 9.70 -5.20 10.79
N GLY A 84 9.12 -5.59 9.68
CA GLY A 84 9.53 -5.16 8.35
C GLY A 84 9.46 -6.22 7.25
N THR A 85 9.19 -7.48 7.59
CA THR A 85 9.04 -8.57 6.60
C THR A 85 7.74 -8.50 5.82
N GLY A 86 6.74 -7.77 6.30
CA GLY A 86 5.42 -7.68 5.67
C GLY A 86 5.45 -7.12 4.25
N ARG A 87 6.36 -6.18 3.98
CA ARG A 87 6.54 -5.61 2.62
C ARG A 87 7.03 -6.62 1.60
N PHE A 88 7.81 -7.60 2.02
CA PHE A 88 8.23 -8.67 1.13
C PHE A 88 7.04 -9.51 0.66
N PHE A 89 5.97 -9.60 1.47
CA PHE A 89 4.74 -10.23 1.00
C PHE A 89 4.09 -9.43 -0.12
N LEU A 90 4.16 -8.09 -0.10
CA LEU A 90 3.69 -7.26 -1.23
C LEU A 90 4.48 -7.57 -2.50
N LEU A 91 5.82 -7.53 -2.44
CA LEU A 91 6.69 -7.82 -3.59
C LEU A 91 6.52 -9.26 -4.12
N LYS A 92 6.26 -10.21 -3.22
CA LYS A 92 6.07 -11.62 -3.58
C LYS A 92 4.69 -11.88 -4.19
N SER A 93 3.70 -11.10 -3.77
CA SER A 93 2.30 -11.34 -4.13
C SER A 93 1.81 -10.47 -5.27
N PHE A 94 2.40 -9.28 -5.46
CA PHE A 94 2.01 -8.31 -6.47
C PHE A 94 3.22 -7.87 -7.29
N LYS A 95 2.99 -7.65 -8.58
CA LYS A 95 4.02 -7.12 -9.49
C LYS A 95 4.48 -5.75 -9.04
N LYS A 96 3.51 -4.91 -8.63
CA LYS A 96 3.75 -3.52 -8.26
C LYS A 96 2.77 -3.07 -7.19
N ALA A 97 3.29 -2.35 -6.21
CA ALA A 97 2.52 -1.57 -5.25
C ALA A 97 2.81 -0.08 -5.52
N LYS A 98 1.77 0.68 -5.86
CA LYS A 98 1.88 2.13 -6.08
C LYS A 98 1.35 2.86 -4.86
N TYR A 99 2.16 3.74 -4.31
CA TYR A 99 1.83 4.56 -3.15
C TYR A 99 1.64 6.00 -3.58
N GLU A 100 0.51 6.57 -3.21
CA GLU A 100 0.24 8.00 -3.21
C GLU A 100 -0.09 8.40 -1.78
N SER A 101 0.68 9.29 -1.19
CA SER A 101 0.45 9.70 0.19
C SER A 101 0.61 11.20 0.35
N SER A 102 -0.34 11.78 1.09
CA SER A 102 -0.28 13.16 1.55
C SER A 102 -0.07 13.15 3.05
N TYR A 103 0.85 13.97 3.54
CA TYR A 103 1.19 14.03 4.95
C TYR A 103 1.49 15.47 5.40
N LEU A 104 1.27 15.74 6.67
CA LEU A 104 1.65 17.00 7.31
C LEU A 104 3.10 16.87 7.80
N ASP A 105 3.98 17.76 7.36
CA ASP A 105 5.38 17.76 7.80
C ASP A 105 5.60 18.68 8.99
N GLU A 106 6.83 18.68 9.52
CA GLU A 106 7.22 19.45 10.73
C GLU A 106 7.13 20.98 10.54
N ASP A 107 7.18 21.45 9.30
CA ASP A 107 7.01 22.87 8.95
C ASP A 107 5.53 23.34 8.92
N GLY A 108 4.58 22.44 9.18
CA GLY A 108 3.16 22.72 9.19
C GLY A 108 2.51 22.74 7.81
N LYS A 109 3.20 22.29 6.78
CA LYS A 109 2.70 22.18 5.41
C LYS A 109 2.40 20.75 5.04
N TYR A 110 1.48 20.57 4.08
CA TYR A 110 1.21 19.27 3.50
C TYR A 110 2.13 19.02 2.32
N TYR A 111 2.60 17.78 2.21
CA TYR A 111 3.41 17.28 1.11
C TYR A 111 2.79 16.02 0.53
N ASP A 112 2.96 15.85 -0.78
CA ASP A 112 2.60 14.64 -1.49
C ASP A 112 3.86 13.86 -1.86
N VAL A 113 3.81 12.54 -1.70
CA VAL A 113 4.80 11.61 -2.23
C VAL A 113 4.10 10.54 -3.05
N TYR A 114 4.61 10.31 -4.26
CA TYR A 114 4.18 9.24 -5.13
C TYR A 114 5.37 8.37 -5.53
N PHE A 115 5.28 7.08 -5.26
CA PHE A 115 6.33 6.13 -5.62
C PHE A 115 5.79 4.74 -5.94
N ASP A 116 6.54 4.04 -6.77
CA ASP A 116 6.36 2.62 -7.07
C ASP A 116 7.28 1.77 -6.20
N PHE A 117 6.72 0.70 -5.63
CA PHE A 117 7.43 -0.35 -4.92
C PHE A 117 7.27 -1.66 -5.69
N SER A 118 8.35 -2.14 -6.30
CA SER A 118 8.31 -3.29 -7.21
C SER A 118 9.66 -3.99 -7.27
N ILE A 119 9.64 -5.30 -7.45
CA ILE A 119 10.85 -6.10 -7.71
C ILE A 119 11.56 -5.69 -9.02
N GLU A 120 10.84 -5.01 -9.93
CA GLU A 120 11.41 -4.49 -11.18
C GLU A 120 12.35 -3.31 -10.94
N ASN A 121 12.21 -2.59 -9.83
CA ASN A 121 13.04 -1.43 -9.45
C ASN A 121 14.38 -1.86 -8.83
N ARG A 122 15.05 -2.86 -9.42
CA ARG A 122 16.32 -3.41 -8.91
C ARG A 122 17.51 -2.46 -8.98
N ALA A 123 17.37 -1.31 -9.66
CA ALA A 123 18.45 -0.34 -9.78
C ALA A 123 18.87 0.29 -8.45
N ASN A 124 18.00 0.22 -7.44
CA ASN A 124 18.34 0.52 -6.06
C ASN A 124 17.92 -0.66 -5.18
N ASP A 125 18.70 -0.94 -4.14
CA ASP A 125 18.44 -2.04 -3.19
C ASP A 125 17.13 -1.86 -2.39
N LEU A 126 16.41 -0.76 -2.63
CA LEU A 126 15.17 -0.40 -1.94
C LEU A 126 13.92 -0.85 -2.69
N PHE A 127 14.02 -1.28 -3.95
CA PHE A 127 12.89 -1.62 -4.83
C PHE A 127 11.86 -0.47 -4.99
N ILE A 128 12.28 0.78 -4.72
CA ILE A 128 11.47 1.98 -4.74
C ILE A 128 11.90 2.84 -5.93
N ASN A 129 10.91 3.37 -6.65
CA ASN A 129 11.10 4.41 -7.65
C ASN A 129 10.20 5.60 -7.29
N ILE A 130 10.79 6.70 -6.82
CA ILE A 130 10.07 7.93 -6.53
C ILE A 130 9.69 8.57 -7.86
N ILE A 131 8.41 8.82 -8.06
CA ILE A 131 7.85 9.40 -9.28
C ILE A 131 7.70 10.91 -9.11
N SER A 132 7.18 11.33 -7.97
CA SER A 132 7.08 12.75 -7.61
C SER A 132 7.05 12.94 -6.11
N GLU A 133 7.56 14.10 -5.67
CA GLU A 133 7.50 14.58 -4.30
C GLU A 133 7.40 16.10 -4.33
N GLY A 134 6.58 16.72 -3.48
CA GLY A 134 6.45 18.17 -3.41
C GLY A 134 5.35 18.66 -2.49
N GLU A 135 5.25 19.98 -2.34
CA GLU A 135 4.21 20.63 -1.52
C GLU A 135 2.84 20.34 -2.10
N SER A 136 1.91 19.94 -1.23
CA SER A 136 0.55 19.55 -1.57
C SER A 136 -0.44 20.69 -1.38
N SER A 137 -1.46 20.74 -2.22
CA SER A 137 -2.62 21.62 -2.02
C SER A 137 -3.67 20.99 -1.10
N LYS A 138 -3.48 19.77 -0.64
CA LYS A 138 -4.40 19.08 0.27
C LYS A 138 -4.33 19.69 1.67
N THR A 139 -5.41 19.53 2.41
CA THR A 139 -5.58 20.04 3.78
C THR A 139 -5.72 18.91 4.80
N ASP A 140 -5.56 17.67 4.37
CA ASP A 140 -5.61 16.49 5.23
C ASP A 140 -4.66 15.40 4.72
N SER A 141 -4.23 14.53 5.63
CA SER A 141 -3.34 13.42 5.32
C SER A 141 -4.13 12.17 4.94
N GLU A 142 -3.61 11.46 3.96
CA GLU A 142 -4.18 10.21 3.47
C GLU A 142 -3.10 9.35 2.79
N THR A 143 -3.35 8.07 2.66
CA THR A 143 -2.54 7.17 1.82
C THR A 143 -3.44 6.33 0.93
N SER A 144 -3.07 6.22 -0.33
CA SER A 144 -3.67 5.31 -1.31
C SER A 144 -2.61 4.31 -1.77
N LEU A 145 -2.88 3.03 -1.59
CA LEU A 145 -2.05 1.93 -2.02
C LEU A 145 -2.78 1.14 -3.11
N MET A 146 -2.27 1.19 -4.34
CA MET A 146 -2.76 0.38 -5.45
C MET A 146 -1.89 -0.86 -5.61
N LEU A 147 -2.50 -2.03 -5.60
CA LEU A 147 -1.85 -3.34 -5.77
C LEU A 147 -2.18 -3.92 -7.15
N LEU A 148 -1.15 -4.09 -7.97
CA LEU A 148 -1.27 -4.62 -9.32
C LEU A 148 -0.77 -6.08 -9.34
N PRO A 149 -1.53 -7.01 -9.94
CA PRO A 149 -1.13 -8.41 -10.04
C PRO A 149 0.08 -8.56 -10.96
N PHE A 150 0.75 -9.69 -10.88
CA PHE A 150 1.69 -10.08 -11.92
C PHE A 150 0.92 -10.28 -13.24
N ASP A 151 1.51 -9.85 -14.37
CA ASP A 151 1.03 -10.19 -15.71
C ASP A 151 1.19 -11.71 -15.89
N CYS A 152 0.11 -12.40 -15.70
CA CYS A 152 0.10 -13.84 -15.65
C CYS A 152 -0.88 -14.37 -16.70
N ASP A 153 -0.64 -15.61 -17.12
CA ASP A 153 -1.66 -16.41 -17.78
C ASP A 153 -2.95 -16.47 -16.94
N LYS A 154 -4.05 -16.91 -17.57
CA LYS A 154 -5.36 -17.01 -16.91
C LYS A 154 -5.31 -17.80 -15.60
N GLU A 155 -4.44 -18.79 -15.49
CA GLU A 155 -4.33 -19.66 -14.31
C GLU A 155 -3.69 -18.91 -13.13
N SER A 156 -2.68 -18.12 -13.37
CA SER A 156 -2.01 -17.33 -12.34
C SER A 156 -2.88 -16.19 -11.82
N ILE A 157 -3.73 -15.57 -12.66
CA ILE A 157 -4.68 -14.53 -12.23
C ILE A 157 -5.74 -15.11 -11.29
N ARG A 158 -6.13 -16.37 -11.43
CA ARG A 158 -7.13 -17.01 -10.57
C ARG A 158 -6.77 -16.98 -9.08
N ARG A 159 -5.51 -16.88 -8.74
CA ARG A 159 -5.08 -16.74 -7.32
C ARG A 159 -5.59 -15.47 -6.66
N TYR A 160 -5.91 -14.43 -7.45
CA TYR A 160 -6.46 -13.15 -6.96
C TYR A 160 -7.99 -13.12 -6.93
N ASN A 161 -8.66 -14.06 -7.60
CA ASN A 161 -10.12 -14.09 -7.68
C ASN A 161 -10.83 -14.12 -6.31
N PRO A 162 -10.26 -14.67 -5.21
CA PRO A 162 -10.87 -14.55 -3.90
C PRO A 162 -11.15 -13.10 -3.46
N PHE A 163 -10.43 -12.12 -4.00
CA PHE A 163 -10.69 -10.71 -3.72
C PHE A 163 -11.95 -10.18 -4.42
N LEU A 164 -12.40 -10.79 -5.52
CA LEU A 164 -13.63 -10.41 -6.20
C LEU A 164 -14.89 -10.70 -5.37
N ASN A 165 -14.77 -11.56 -4.36
CA ASN A 165 -15.86 -11.97 -3.48
C ASN A 165 -15.79 -11.33 -2.09
N ILE A 166 -15.07 -10.22 -1.90
CA ILE A 166 -14.91 -9.55 -0.60
C ILE A 166 -16.25 -9.06 -0.02
N ASP A 167 -17.25 -8.80 -0.84
CA ASP A 167 -18.60 -8.45 -0.41
C ASP A 167 -19.31 -9.59 0.39
N ALA A 168 -18.80 -10.80 0.34
CA ALA A 168 -19.31 -11.92 1.13
C ALA A 168 -18.78 -11.96 2.57
N VAL A 169 -17.86 -11.08 2.95
CA VAL A 169 -17.30 -10.99 4.30
C VAL A 169 -17.90 -9.75 4.99
N LYS A 170 -19.14 -9.89 5.44
CA LYS A 170 -19.75 -8.96 6.40
C LYS A 170 -19.54 -9.45 7.82
#